data_dd02696686033687a56f7569036bcea1
#
_entry.id   dd02696686033687a56f7569036bcea1
#
_cell.length_a   1.000
_cell.length_b   1.000
_cell.length_c   1.000
_cell.angle_alpha   90.00
_cell.angle_beta   90.00
_cell.angle_gamma   90.00
#
_symmetry.space_group_name_H-M   'P 1'
#
loop_
_entity.id
_entity.type
_entity.pdbx_description
1 polymer ?
#
loop_
_entity_poly.entity_id
_entity_poly.type
_entity_poly.pdbx_seq_one_letter_code
_entity_poly.pdbx_strand_id
1 'polypeptide(L)'
;RLDAIYEEMNELIERYKPDDIAFEELFFNKNVKTAITVAQARGVEVLAAKESGAGLYEYTPLQVKQAIVGYGRATKNQVQEMVRIILNLEKVPKPDDVADALAVAITHGSSIKFKQSFRMI
;
A
#
# COMPACT_ATOMS: atom_id res chain seq x y z
N ARG A 1 -13.86 16.61 -4.26
CA ARG A 1 -13.58 15.21 -4.05
C ARG A 1 -12.08 14.86 -3.86
N LEU A 2 -11.21 15.40 -4.74
CA LEU A 2 -9.77 15.24 -4.57
C LEU A 2 -9.25 15.98 -3.35
N ASP A 3 -9.83 17.14 -3.03
CA ASP A 3 -9.45 17.86 -1.83
C ASP A 3 -9.86 17.11 -0.56
N ALA A 4 -10.96 16.35 -0.59
CA ALA A 4 -11.33 15.50 0.54
C ALA A 4 -10.30 14.41 0.78
N ILE A 5 -9.79 13.80 -0.30
CA ILE A 5 -8.72 12.79 -0.20
C ILE A 5 -7.46 13.41 0.38
N TYR A 6 -7.10 14.59 -0.10
CA TYR A 6 -5.92 15.31 0.38
C TYR A 6 -6.03 15.63 1.86
N GLU A 7 -7.19 16.14 2.29
CA GLU A 7 -7.43 16.47 3.70
C GLU A 7 -7.38 15.23 4.59
N GLU A 8 -7.99 14.13 4.16
CA GLU A 8 -7.99 12.88 4.91
C GLU A 8 -6.58 12.32 5.06
N MET A 9 -5.78 12.36 3.98
CA MET A 9 -4.39 11.91 4.05
C MET A 9 -3.59 12.77 5.03
N ASN A 10 -3.73 14.08 4.97
CA ASN A 10 -3.02 14.97 5.88
C ASN A 10 -3.44 14.74 7.34
N GLU A 11 -4.71 14.45 7.57
CA GLU A 11 -5.22 14.14 8.90
C GLU A 11 -4.59 12.87 9.48
N LEU A 12 -4.52 11.83 8.66
CA LEU A 12 -3.88 10.57 9.06
C LEU A 12 -2.39 10.74 9.32
N ILE A 13 -1.71 11.47 8.44
CA ILE A 13 -0.27 11.75 8.57
C ILE A 13 -0.01 12.55 9.85
N GLU A 14 -0.83 13.55 10.12
CA GLU A 14 -0.69 14.36 11.33
C GLU A 14 -0.93 13.53 12.60
N ARG A 15 -1.90 12.63 12.55
CA ARG A 15 -2.25 11.79 13.71
C ARG A 15 -1.17 10.77 14.01
N TYR A 16 -0.68 10.07 12.98
CA TYR A 16 0.23 8.94 13.17
C TYR A 16 1.70 9.26 12.95
N LYS A 17 2.00 10.37 12.28
CA LYS A 17 3.37 10.85 12.02
C LYS A 17 4.29 9.74 11.53
N PRO A 18 3.92 9.09 10.40
CA PRO A 18 4.72 7.96 9.91
C PRO A 18 6.09 8.41 9.44
N ASP A 19 7.08 7.56 9.64
CA ASP A 19 8.42 7.77 9.08
C ASP A 19 8.45 7.39 7.61
N ASP A 20 7.74 6.34 7.25
CA ASP A 20 7.66 5.81 5.89
C ASP A 20 6.21 5.62 5.49
N ILE A 21 5.92 5.83 4.20
CA ILE A 21 4.63 5.57 3.61
C ILE A 21 4.86 4.66 2.41
N ALA A 22 4.21 3.51 2.42
CA ALA A 22 4.36 2.50 1.37
C ALA A 22 3.07 2.41 0.55
N PHE A 23 3.24 2.34 -0.76
CA PHE A 23 2.16 2.24 -1.73
C PHE A 23 2.28 0.95 -2.51
N GLU A 24 1.15 0.40 -2.92
CA GLU A 24 1.14 -0.66 -3.92
C GLU A 24 1.15 -0.03 -5.30
N GLU A 25 1.94 -0.60 -6.21
CA GLU A 25 1.96 -0.15 -7.60
C GLU A 25 0.60 -0.36 -8.24
N LEU A 26 0.14 0.67 -8.97
CA LEU A 26 -1.15 0.60 -9.65
C LEU A 26 -1.04 -0.15 -10.97
N PHE A 27 -1.99 -1.04 -11.21
CA PHE A 27 -2.19 -1.68 -12.50
C PHE A 27 -3.53 -1.26 -13.05
N PHE A 28 -3.53 -0.71 -14.25
CA PHE A 28 -4.76 -0.26 -14.90
C PHE A 28 -5.27 -1.38 -15.79
N ASN A 29 -6.57 -1.66 -15.65
CA ASN A 29 -7.23 -2.59 -16.55
C ASN A 29 -7.75 -1.85 -17.78
N LYS A 30 -8.67 -2.49 -18.50
CA LYS A 30 -9.19 -1.96 -19.77
C LYS A 30 -10.10 -0.74 -19.62
N ASN A 31 -10.54 -0.42 -18.41
CA ASN A 31 -11.45 0.71 -18.19
C ASN A 31 -10.66 1.99 -17.98
N VAL A 32 -10.46 2.73 -19.07
CA VAL A 32 -9.69 3.99 -19.05
C VAL A 32 -10.29 5.03 -18.13
N LYS A 33 -11.60 5.13 -18.06
CA LYS A 33 -12.29 6.12 -17.21
C LYS A 33 -12.00 5.86 -15.75
N THR A 34 -12.08 4.61 -15.31
CA THR A 34 -11.75 4.21 -13.95
C THR A 34 -10.26 4.44 -13.66
N ALA A 35 -9.40 4.13 -14.62
CA ALA A 35 -7.96 4.32 -14.49
C ALA A 35 -7.60 5.78 -14.25
N ILE A 36 -8.24 6.70 -14.98
CA ILE A 36 -8.01 8.15 -14.81
C ILE A 36 -8.39 8.59 -13.40
N THR A 37 -9.57 8.18 -12.94
CA THR A 37 -10.06 8.53 -11.61
C THR A 37 -9.11 8.02 -10.51
N VAL A 38 -8.69 6.78 -10.63
CA VAL A 38 -7.76 6.16 -9.68
C VAL A 38 -6.41 6.87 -9.70
N ALA A 39 -5.91 7.20 -10.89
CA ALA A 39 -4.64 7.91 -11.03
C ALA A 39 -4.67 9.30 -10.39
N GLN A 40 -5.77 10.01 -10.53
CA GLN A 40 -5.94 11.33 -9.91
C GLN A 40 -5.90 11.22 -8.38
N ALA A 41 -6.63 10.27 -7.82
CA ALA A 41 -6.63 10.03 -6.38
C ALA A 41 -5.23 9.65 -5.89
N ARG A 42 -4.55 8.77 -6.63
CA ARG A 42 -3.19 8.34 -6.32
C ARG A 42 -2.23 9.53 -6.31
N GLY A 43 -2.34 10.42 -7.30
CA GLY A 43 -1.50 11.62 -7.38
C GLY A 43 -1.65 12.50 -6.14
N VAL A 44 -2.87 12.67 -5.68
CA VAL A 44 -3.15 13.47 -4.47
C VAL A 44 -2.56 12.80 -3.23
N GLU A 45 -2.72 11.49 -3.11
CA GLU A 45 -2.16 10.73 -1.98
C GLU A 45 -0.64 10.83 -1.93
N VAL A 46 0.01 10.67 -3.07
CA VAL A 46 1.47 10.77 -3.18
C VAL A 46 1.93 12.19 -2.84
N LEU A 47 1.22 13.21 -3.31
CA LEU A 47 1.54 14.60 -3.01
C LEU A 47 1.50 14.86 -1.51
N ALA A 48 0.41 14.47 -0.85
CA ALA A 48 0.28 14.65 0.60
C ALA A 48 1.41 13.92 1.35
N ALA A 49 1.71 12.70 0.93
CA ALA A 49 2.78 11.92 1.54
C ALA A 49 4.15 12.60 1.35
N LYS A 50 4.42 13.11 0.15
CA LYS A 50 5.68 13.80 -0.14
C LYS A 50 5.83 15.06 0.69
N GLU A 51 4.77 15.84 0.83
CA GLU A 51 4.79 17.06 1.62
C GLU A 51 5.04 16.81 3.10
N SER A 52 4.69 15.62 3.60
CA SER A 52 4.89 15.28 5.00
C SER A 52 6.36 15.08 5.38
N GLY A 53 7.22 14.87 4.39
CA GLY A 53 8.63 14.56 4.63
C GLY A 53 8.91 13.08 4.90
N ALA A 54 7.90 12.23 4.94
CA ALA A 54 8.08 10.79 5.11
C ALA A 54 8.80 10.18 3.90
N GLY A 55 9.47 9.06 4.10
CA GLY A 55 10.02 8.27 3.00
C GLY A 55 8.89 7.62 2.21
N LEU A 56 8.95 7.66 0.89
CA LEU A 56 7.93 7.07 0.03
C LEU A 56 8.49 5.85 -0.69
N TYR A 57 7.75 4.74 -0.61
CA TYR A 57 8.17 3.45 -1.15
C TYR A 57 7.01 2.83 -1.92
N GLU A 58 7.34 2.04 -2.94
CA GLU A 58 6.33 1.41 -3.79
C GLU A 58 6.67 -0.06 -3.99
N TYR A 59 5.65 -0.91 -3.95
CA TYR A 59 5.81 -2.35 -4.11
C TYR A 59 4.84 -2.86 -5.17
N THR A 60 5.32 -3.76 -6.02
CA THR A 60 4.46 -4.43 -7.01
C THR A 60 3.66 -5.54 -6.33
N PRO A 61 2.52 -5.95 -6.92
CA PRO A 61 1.80 -7.13 -6.43
C PRO A 61 2.67 -8.38 -6.36
N LEU A 62 3.57 -8.57 -7.31
CA LEU A 62 4.50 -9.69 -7.31
C LEU A 62 5.41 -9.65 -6.08
N GLN A 63 5.97 -8.48 -5.78
CA GLN A 63 6.84 -8.31 -4.61
C GLN A 63 6.09 -8.59 -3.31
N VAL A 64 4.84 -8.13 -3.21
CA VAL A 64 4.01 -8.37 -2.03
C VAL A 64 3.75 -9.87 -1.87
N LYS A 65 3.37 -10.56 -2.93
CA LYS A 65 3.12 -12.01 -2.88
C LYS A 65 4.36 -12.77 -2.45
N GLN A 66 5.51 -12.42 -3.01
CA GLN A 66 6.77 -13.08 -2.65
C GLN A 66 7.16 -12.81 -1.20
N ALA A 67 6.94 -11.58 -0.72
CA ALA A 67 7.28 -11.22 0.65
C ALA A 67 6.37 -11.91 1.67
N ILE A 68 5.07 -11.98 1.37
CA ILE A 68 4.08 -12.49 2.32
C ILE A 68 3.99 -14.02 2.31
N VAL A 69 3.95 -14.64 1.11
CA VAL A 69 3.71 -16.07 0.96
C VAL A 69 4.98 -16.82 0.54
N GLY A 70 5.93 -16.16 -0.09
CA GLY A 70 7.19 -16.75 -0.52
C GLY A 70 7.26 -17.06 -2.01
N TYR A 71 6.18 -16.88 -2.76
CA TYR A 71 6.19 -17.08 -4.21
C TYR A 71 5.18 -16.19 -4.92
N GLY A 72 5.51 -15.84 -6.17
CA GLY A 72 4.75 -14.84 -6.92
C GLY A 72 3.42 -15.30 -7.48
N ARG A 73 3.14 -16.61 -7.46
CA ARG A 73 1.85 -17.16 -7.95
C ARG A 73 0.84 -17.35 -6.83
N ALA A 74 1.11 -16.82 -5.65
CA ALA A 74 0.18 -16.89 -4.55
C ALA A 74 -1.17 -16.27 -4.94
N THR A 75 -2.25 -16.89 -4.49
CA THR A 75 -3.59 -16.34 -4.70
C THR A 75 -3.86 -15.23 -3.70
N LYS A 76 -4.88 -14.42 -4.00
CA LYS A 76 -5.34 -13.38 -3.09
C LYS A 76 -5.71 -13.97 -1.71
N ASN A 77 -6.40 -15.10 -1.72
CA ASN A 77 -6.81 -15.77 -0.47
C ASN A 77 -5.60 -16.22 0.35
N GLN A 78 -4.54 -16.69 -0.31
CA GLN A 78 -3.32 -17.09 0.37
C GLN A 78 -2.62 -15.90 1.01
N VAL A 79 -2.56 -14.77 0.30
CA VAL A 79 -1.98 -13.55 0.86
C VAL A 79 -2.77 -13.06 2.07
N GLN A 80 -4.10 -13.01 1.96
CA GLN A 80 -4.97 -12.58 3.05
C GLN A 80 -4.85 -13.47 4.28
N GLU A 81 -4.78 -14.79 4.07
CA GLU A 81 -4.63 -15.73 5.18
C GLU A 81 -3.28 -15.55 5.88
N MET A 82 -2.21 -15.32 5.11
CA MET A 82 -0.91 -15.06 5.71
C MET A 82 -0.87 -13.73 6.48
N VAL A 83 -1.53 -12.69 5.97
CA VAL A 83 -1.67 -11.43 6.70
C VAL A 83 -2.34 -11.68 8.04
N ARG A 84 -3.43 -12.46 8.04
CA ARG A 84 -4.12 -12.82 9.27
C ARG A 84 -3.18 -13.51 10.26
N ILE A 85 -2.40 -14.48 9.79
CA ILE A 85 -1.48 -15.25 10.62
C ILE A 85 -0.35 -14.37 11.15
N ILE A 86 0.29 -13.61 10.29
CA ILE A 86 1.44 -12.76 10.66
C ILE A 86 1.02 -11.74 11.75
N LEU A 87 -0.15 -11.15 11.61
CA LEU A 87 -0.65 -10.14 12.54
C LEU A 87 -1.47 -10.74 13.70
N ASN A 88 -1.63 -12.07 13.72
CA ASN A 88 -2.38 -12.78 14.74
C ASN A 88 -3.81 -12.26 14.89
N LEU A 89 -4.50 -12.11 13.75
CA LEU A 89 -5.88 -11.65 13.72
C LEU A 89 -6.85 -12.83 13.79
N GLU A 90 -8.03 -12.63 14.36
CA GLU A 90 -9.06 -13.68 14.42
C GLU A 90 -9.62 -14.02 13.06
N LYS A 91 -9.76 -13.00 12.20
CA LYS A 91 -10.32 -13.15 10.85
C LYS A 91 -9.51 -12.34 9.85
N VAL A 92 -9.66 -12.69 8.58
CA VAL A 92 -9.13 -11.88 7.50
C VAL A 92 -9.83 -10.51 7.53
N PRO A 93 -9.06 -9.40 7.50
CA PRO A 93 -9.66 -8.06 7.51
C PRO A 93 -10.54 -7.82 6.29
N LYS A 94 -11.63 -7.12 6.50
CA LYS A 94 -12.58 -6.71 5.47
C LYS A 94 -12.85 -5.21 5.55
N PRO A 95 -13.10 -4.53 4.44
CA PRO A 95 -13.06 -5.05 3.06
C PRO A 95 -11.64 -5.44 2.61
N ASP A 96 -11.55 -6.04 1.43
CA ASP A 96 -10.27 -6.53 0.89
C ASP A 96 -9.17 -5.46 0.87
N ASP A 97 -9.53 -4.21 0.67
CA ASP A 97 -8.57 -3.10 0.64
C ASP A 97 -7.77 -2.99 1.92
N VAL A 98 -8.37 -3.34 3.07
CA VAL A 98 -7.67 -3.32 4.36
C VAL A 98 -6.58 -4.39 4.39
N ALA A 99 -6.90 -5.60 3.94
CA ALA A 99 -5.92 -6.68 3.87
C ALA A 99 -4.79 -6.33 2.89
N ASP A 100 -5.12 -5.71 1.75
CA ASP A 100 -4.13 -5.27 0.76
C ASP A 100 -3.18 -4.24 1.36
N ALA A 101 -3.71 -3.25 2.07
CA ALA A 101 -2.89 -2.22 2.71
C ALA A 101 -1.98 -2.81 3.78
N LEU A 102 -2.50 -3.73 4.59
CA LEU A 102 -1.70 -4.41 5.61
C LEU A 102 -0.59 -5.25 4.98
N ALA A 103 -0.88 -5.92 3.85
CA ALA A 103 0.13 -6.71 3.13
C ALA A 103 1.28 -5.84 2.65
N VAL A 104 0.99 -4.65 2.12
CA VAL A 104 2.02 -3.70 1.68
C VAL A 104 2.86 -3.23 2.87
N ALA A 105 2.22 -2.93 3.99
CA ALA A 105 2.93 -2.50 5.20
C ALA A 105 3.86 -3.59 5.73
N ILE A 106 3.40 -4.84 5.75
CA ILE A 106 4.22 -5.98 6.17
C ILE A 106 5.40 -6.14 5.23
N THR A 107 5.16 -6.05 3.93
CA THR A 107 6.21 -6.15 2.91
C THR A 107 7.28 -5.09 3.15
N HIS A 108 6.88 -3.87 3.42
CA HIS A 108 7.83 -2.80 3.70
C HIS A 108 8.62 -3.09 4.97
N GLY A 109 7.96 -3.51 6.03
CA GLY A 109 8.63 -3.85 7.29
C GLY A 109 9.67 -4.95 7.13
N SER A 110 9.38 -5.98 6.33
CA SER A 110 10.31 -7.08 6.09
C SER A 110 11.43 -6.72 5.12
N SER A 111 11.27 -5.63 4.37
CA SER A 111 12.24 -5.19 3.35
C SER A 111 13.12 -4.03 3.83
N ILE A 112 13.11 -3.74 5.12
CA ILE A 112 13.76 -2.53 5.64
C ILE A 112 15.26 -2.45 5.32
N LYS A 113 15.95 -3.59 5.22
CA LYS A 113 17.36 -3.65 4.86
C LYS A 113 17.62 -3.22 3.42
N PHE A 114 16.60 -3.30 2.57
CA PHE A 114 16.71 -3.03 1.14
C PHE A 114 15.79 -1.89 0.71
N LYS A 115 15.31 -1.09 1.65
CA LYS A 115 14.30 -0.08 1.37
C LYS A 115 14.72 0.96 0.33
N GLN A 116 16.01 1.19 0.15
CA GLN A 116 16.50 2.09 -0.88
C GLN A 116 16.15 1.61 -2.29
N SER A 117 16.03 0.30 -2.48
CA SER A 117 15.68 -0.30 -3.78
C SER A 117 14.22 -0.04 -4.17
N PHE A 118 13.37 0.32 -3.20
CA PHE A 118 11.93 0.51 -3.39
C PHE A 118 11.51 1.97 -3.24
N ARG A 119 12.46 2.86 -3.05
CA ARG A 119 12.16 4.27 -2.82
C ARG A 119 11.64 4.92 -4.10
N MET A 120 10.51 5.61 -3.99
CA MET A 120 9.86 6.27 -5.11
C MET A 120 10.54 7.57 -5.49
N ILE A 121 10.82 8.40 -4.51
CA ILE A 121 11.35 9.75 -4.70
C ILE A 121 12.13 10.20 -3.48
#